data_8c0b1a53310aa3dc730af893b1db10c6
#
_entry.id   8c0b1a53310aa3dc730af893b1db10c6
#
_cell.length_a   1.000
_cell.length_b   1.000
_cell.length_c   1.000
_cell.angle_alpha   90.00
_cell.angle_beta   90.00
_cell.angle_gamma   90.00
#
_symmetry.space_group_name_H-M   'P 1'
#
loop_
_entity.id
_entity.type
_entity.pdbx_description
1 polymer ?
#
loop_
_entity_poly.entity_id
_entity_poly.type
_entity_poly.pdbx_seq_one_letter_code
_entity_poly.pdbx_strand_id
1 'polypeptide(L)'
;MLGGFYDQAGLTNLLQADAYCRFEADISLMVDANAAYTLEDAPRLAELDQFDLMMIEQPLDYDDIRDHARLQADLRTAICLDESIHTVKAAAEAIELGACRVINIKPGRVGGHAESVRLHDLAAVHRIPVWHGGMLESGIGRAHNIHLSTLPNFSLPGDVAAS
;
A
#
# COMPACT_ATOMS: atom_id res chain seq x y z
N MET A 1 -0.34 8.08 12.16
CA MET A 1 0.43 7.25 11.23
C MET A 1 1.81 7.87 11.07
N LEU A 2 2.86 7.14 11.35
CA LEU A 2 4.22 7.50 10.96
C LEU A 2 4.58 6.59 9.79
N GLY A 3 4.29 7.06 8.58
CA GLY A 3 4.79 6.44 7.36
C GLY A 3 6.26 6.84 7.21
N GLY A 4 7.17 5.89 7.28
CA GLY A 4 8.57 6.10 6.93
C GLY A 4 8.83 5.45 5.58
N PHE A 5 9.44 6.20 4.66
CA PHE A 5 10.04 5.61 3.47
C PHE A 5 11.28 4.84 3.90
N TYR A 6 11.24 3.53 3.76
CA TYR A 6 12.39 2.67 4.06
C TYR A 6 12.82 1.98 2.77
N ASP A 7 13.98 2.39 2.27
CA ASP A 7 14.75 1.61 1.30
C ASP A 7 15.27 0.30 1.96
N GLN A 8 16.01 -0.50 1.22
CA GLN A 8 16.59 -1.76 1.74
C GLN A 8 17.36 -1.57 3.06
N ALA A 9 18.00 -0.42 3.27
CA ALA A 9 18.72 -0.10 4.50
C ALA A 9 17.75 0.18 5.65
N GLY A 10 16.62 0.83 5.39
CA GLY A 10 15.59 1.12 6.37
C GLY A 10 14.90 -0.12 6.91
N LEU A 11 14.56 -1.10 6.06
CA LEU A 11 14.04 -2.40 6.50
C LEU A 11 15.05 -3.19 7.34
N THR A 12 16.34 -3.12 6.99
CA THR A 12 17.39 -3.71 7.82
C THR A 12 17.44 -3.05 9.19
N ASN A 13 17.25 -1.75 9.27
CA ASN A 13 17.18 -1.03 10.54
C ASN A 13 15.92 -1.37 11.35
N LEU A 14 14.78 -1.61 10.69
CA LEU A 14 13.56 -2.06 11.36
C LEU A 14 13.75 -3.46 11.97
N LEU A 15 14.33 -4.39 11.22
CA LEU A 15 14.64 -5.75 11.68
C LEU A 15 15.72 -5.78 12.80
N GLN A 16 16.58 -4.76 12.84
CA GLN A 16 17.60 -4.59 13.90
C GLN A 16 17.10 -3.77 15.09
N ALA A 17 16.02 -3.03 14.92
CA ALA A 17 15.50 -2.11 15.94
C ALA A 17 14.48 -2.77 16.88
N ASP A 18 14.87 -3.87 17.53
CA ASP A 18 14.13 -4.43 18.68
C ASP A 18 13.90 -3.39 19.80
N ALA A 19 14.57 -2.24 19.70
CA ALA A 19 14.56 -1.16 20.68
C ALA A 19 13.54 -0.04 20.40
N TYR A 20 13.03 0.10 19.16
CA TYR A 20 12.18 1.24 18.78
C TYR A 20 10.70 0.94 18.67
N CYS A 21 10.28 -0.32 18.65
CA CYS A 21 8.86 -0.72 18.56
C CYS A 21 8.14 -0.78 19.90
N ARG A 22 8.68 -0.23 20.97
CA ARG A 22 7.95 0.01 22.23
C ARG A 22 7.30 1.38 22.20
N PHE A 23 6.39 1.60 21.26
CA PHE A 23 5.47 2.72 21.40
C PHE A 23 4.40 2.32 22.42
N GLU A 24 4.26 3.08 23.49
CA GLU A 24 3.19 2.94 24.49
C GLU A 24 1.81 3.36 23.95
N ALA A 25 1.66 3.55 22.65
CA ALA A 25 0.44 3.98 21.99
C ALA A 25 -0.01 2.94 20.95
N ASP A 26 -1.32 2.79 20.82
CA ASP A 26 -2.03 2.00 19.79
C ASP A 26 -1.82 2.64 18.37
N ILE A 27 -0.58 2.63 17.89
CA ILE A 27 -0.20 3.19 16.60
C ILE A 27 0.02 2.03 15.63
N SER A 28 -0.81 1.98 14.58
CA SER A 28 -0.60 1.04 13.48
C SER A 28 0.57 1.50 12.62
N LEU A 29 1.51 0.59 12.36
CA LEU A 29 2.68 0.83 11.51
C LEU A 29 2.47 0.24 10.13
N MET A 30 3.05 0.87 9.12
CA MET A 30 3.20 0.33 7.78
C MET A 30 4.63 0.57 7.27
N VAL A 31 5.02 -0.19 6.27
CA VAL A 31 6.27 0.03 5.54
C VAL A 31 5.98 0.14 4.05
N ASP A 32 6.69 1.05 3.38
CA ASP A 32 6.69 1.16 1.93
C ASP A 32 8.05 0.68 1.41
N ALA A 33 8.02 -0.31 0.56
CA ALA A 33 9.21 -0.93 -0.02
C ALA A 33 9.59 -0.34 -1.39
N ASN A 34 8.71 0.45 -2.01
CA ASN A 34 8.95 1.12 -3.29
C ASN A 34 9.58 0.18 -4.34
N ALA A 35 9.06 -1.03 -4.48
CA ALA A 35 9.53 -2.06 -5.42
C ALA A 35 11.01 -2.47 -5.26
N ALA A 36 11.57 -2.38 -4.06
CA ALA A 36 13.00 -2.60 -3.83
C ALA A 36 13.40 -4.07 -3.68
N TYR A 37 12.45 -5.00 -3.65
CA TYR A 37 12.68 -6.42 -3.41
C TYR A 37 12.29 -7.29 -4.60
N THR A 38 12.71 -8.54 -4.53
CA THR A 38 12.34 -9.61 -5.46
C THR A 38 11.67 -10.75 -4.70
N LEU A 39 11.09 -11.71 -5.40
CA LEU A 39 10.51 -12.89 -4.74
C LEU A 39 11.56 -13.73 -3.98
N GLU A 40 12.83 -13.62 -4.33
CA GLU A 40 13.93 -14.28 -3.60
C GLU A 40 14.07 -13.74 -2.16
N ASP A 41 13.61 -12.51 -1.92
CA ASP A 41 13.61 -11.87 -0.60
C ASP A 41 12.39 -12.27 0.26
N ALA A 42 11.49 -13.13 -0.24
CA ALA A 42 10.28 -13.55 0.48
C ALA A 42 10.55 -14.04 1.92
N PRO A 43 11.61 -14.83 2.20
CA PRO A 43 11.91 -15.23 3.58
C PRO A 43 12.21 -14.04 4.50
N ARG A 44 12.89 -13.02 3.98
CA ARG A 44 13.21 -11.79 4.72
C ARG A 44 11.97 -10.92 4.93
N LEU A 45 11.10 -10.82 3.92
CA LEU A 45 9.85 -10.08 4.05
C LEU A 45 8.89 -10.75 5.04
N ALA A 46 8.92 -12.09 5.15
CA ALA A 46 8.14 -12.83 6.13
C ALA A 46 8.56 -12.55 7.58
N GLU A 47 9.81 -12.11 7.83
CA GLU A 47 10.23 -11.69 9.16
C GLU A 47 9.47 -10.44 9.64
N LEU A 48 8.90 -9.65 8.72
CA LEU A 48 8.09 -8.47 9.07
C LEU A 48 6.76 -8.85 9.73
N ASP A 49 6.29 -10.07 9.56
CA ASP A 49 5.06 -10.56 10.20
C ASP A 49 5.10 -10.52 11.74
N GLN A 50 6.30 -10.49 12.34
CA GLN A 50 6.46 -10.36 13.79
C GLN A 50 6.07 -8.98 14.33
N PHE A 51 6.04 -7.95 13.49
CA PHE A 51 5.77 -6.57 13.89
C PHE A 51 4.29 -6.17 13.80
N ASP A 52 3.42 -7.07 13.36
CA ASP A 52 1.98 -6.85 13.20
C ASP A 52 1.68 -5.57 12.39
N LEU A 53 2.38 -5.41 11.28
CA LEU A 53 2.22 -4.26 10.40
C LEU A 53 0.82 -4.25 9.78
N MET A 54 0.28 -3.05 9.60
CA MET A 54 -0.97 -2.85 8.88
C MET A 54 -0.84 -3.31 7.42
N MET A 55 0.29 -3.02 6.78
CA MET A 55 0.60 -3.42 5.41
C MET A 55 2.08 -3.26 5.07
N ILE A 56 2.50 -3.97 4.03
CA ILE A 56 3.74 -3.75 3.28
C ILE A 56 3.34 -3.21 1.92
N GLU A 57 3.74 -1.98 1.58
CA GLU A 57 3.39 -1.35 0.31
C GLU A 57 4.44 -1.68 -0.75
N GLN A 58 3.96 -2.07 -1.92
CA GLN A 58 4.71 -2.36 -3.16
C GLN A 58 6.06 -3.04 -2.94
N PRO A 59 6.08 -4.27 -2.39
CA PRO A 59 7.34 -4.95 -2.11
C PRO A 59 8.14 -5.32 -3.37
N LEU A 60 7.47 -5.74 -4.45
CA LEU A 60 8.11 -6.22 -5.68
C LEU A 60 7.92 -5.24 -6.83
N ASP A 61 8.51 -5.56 -7.99
CA ASP A 61 8.43 -4.74 -9.20
C ASP A 61 6.98 -4.43 -9.61
N TYR A 62 6.78 -3.25 -10.24
CA TYR A 62 5.43 -2.73 -10.56
C TYR A 62 4.68 -3.60 -11.58
N ASP A 63 5.40 -4.28 -12.45
CA ASP A 63 4.80 -5.11 -13.50
C ASP A 63 4.55 -6.56 -13.06
N ASP A 64 4.91 -6.91 -11.83
CA ASP A 64 4.88 -8.29 -11.34
C ASP A 64 3.74 -8.58 -10.35
N ILE A 65 2.50 -8.50 -10.82
CA ILE A 65 1.31 -8.86 -10.01
C ILE A 65 1.33 -10.34 -9.59
N ARG A 66 1.91 -11.23 -10.42
CA ARG A 66 1.90 -12.67 -10.14
C ARG A 66 2.81 -13.05 -8.99
N ASP A 67 3.99 -12.46 -8.91
CA ASP A 67 4.90 -12.74 -7.80
C ASP A 67 4.42 -12.05 -6.51
N HIS A 68 3.72 -10.91 -6.60
CA HIS A 68 2.98 -10.37 -5.46
C HIS A 68 1.92 -11.37 -4.94
N ALA A 69 1.21 -12.07 -5.82
CA ALA A 69 0.23 -13.08 -5.39
C ALA A 69 0.89 -14.26 -4.66
N ARG A 70 2.07 -14.70 -5.15
CA ARG A 70 2.85 -15.75 -4.48
C ARG A 70 3.32 -15.28 -3.10
N LEU A 71 3.90 -14.07 -3.05
CA LEU A 71 4.37 -13.46 -1.80
C LEU A 71 3.23 -13.27 -0.80
N GLN A 72 2.06 -12.78 -1.25
CA GLN A 72 0.91 -12.58 -0.35
C GLN A 72 0.38 -13.90 0.22
N ALA A 73 0.51 -15.00 -0.51
CA ALA A 73 0.11 -16.32 0.01
C ALA A 73 0.98 -16.77 1.19
N ASP A 74 2.23 -16.35 1.23
CA ASP A 74 3.21 -16.71 2.26
C ASP A 74 3.23 -15.74 3.45
N LEU A 75 2.68 -14.50 3.27
CA LEU A 75 2.68 -13.46 4.30
C LEU A 75 1.36 -13.38 5.06
N ARG A 76 1.44 -13.18 6.38
CA ARG A 76 0.28 -12.75 7.19
C ARG A 76 -0.02 -11.28 6.96
N THR A 77 1.01 -10.45 6.92
CA THR A 77 0.90 -9.01 6.67
C THR A 77 0.27 -8.76 5.31
N ALA A 78 -0.65 -7.82 5.24
CA ALA A 78 -1.29 -7.44 3.99
C ALA A 78 -0.28 -6.78 3.05
N ILE A 79 -0.23 -7.22 1.79
CA ILE A 79 0.43 -6.46 0.74
C ILE A 79 -0.53 -5.37 0.27
N CYS A 80 -0.03 -4.14 0.17
CA CYS A 80 -0.67 -3.03 -0.50
C CYS A 80 -0.01 -2.83 -1.86
N LEU A 81 -0.81 -2.77 -2.94
CA LEU A 81 -0.29 -2.42 -4.25
C LEU A 81 -0.51 -0.94 -4.53
N ASP A 82 0.57 -0.27 -4.93
CA ASP A 82 0.64 1.14 -5.35
C ASP A 82 0.96 1.22 -6.84
N GLU A 83 2.22 1.20 -7.21
CA GLU A 83 2.67 1.42 -8.58
C GLU A 83 2.14 0.37 -9.56
N SER A 84 1.86 -0.84 -9.12
CA SER A 84 1.23 -1.88 -9.97
C SER A 84 -0.20 -1.53 -10.41
N ILE A 85 -0.87 -0.60 -9.73
CA ILE A 85 -2.27 -0.28 -9.98
C ILE A 85 -2.39 0.99 -10.83
N HIS A 86 -2.28 0.83 -12.15
CA HIS A 86 -2.44 1.92 -13.11
C HIS A 86 -3.86 2.04 -13.66
N THR A 87 -4.64 0.95 -13.61
CA THR A 87 -5.96 0.88 -14.21
C THR A 87 -6.89 0.01 -13.38
N VAL A 88 -8.20 0.17 -13.57
CA VAL A 88 -9.21 -0.74 -13.00
C VAL A 88 -8.96 -2.19 -13.42
N LYS A 89 -8.47 -2.43 -14.64
CA LYS A 89 -8.14 -3.78 -15.12
C LYS A 89 -6.99 -4.40 -14.33
N ALA A 90 -5.92 -3.64 -14.06
CA ALA A 90 -4.80 -4.13 -13.26
C ALA A 90 -5.25 -4.46 -11.83
N ALA A 91 -6.13 -3.62 -11.25
CA ALA A 91 -6.71 -3.90 -9.94
C ALA A 91 -7.57 -5.18 -9.95
N ALA A 92 -8.40 -5.38 -10.99
CA ALA A 92 -9.21 -6.59 -11.13
C ALA A 92 -8.32 -7.85 -11.20
N GLU A 93 -7.24 -7.81 -11.98
CA GLU A 93 -6.27 -8.91 -12.09
C GLU A 93 -5.58 -9.18 -10.74
N ALA A 94 -5.13 -8.13 -10.05
CA ALA A 94 -4.49 -8.25 -8.74
C ALA A 94 -5.43 -8.87 -7.70
N ILE A 95 -6.70 -8.47 -7.70
CA ILE A 95 -7.74 -9.01 -6.82
C ILE A 95 -8.03 -10.47 -7.14
N GLU A 96 -8.20 -10.81 -8.41
CA GLU A 96 -8.48 -12.18 -8.87
C GLU A 96 -7.35 -13.15 -8.49
N LEU A 97 -6.11 -12.70 -8.60
CA LEU A 97 -4.93 -13.48 -8.25
C LEU A 97 -4.65 -13.52 -6.73
N GLY A 98 -5.31 -12.68 -5.94
CA GLY A 98 -5.01 -12.53 -4.51
C GLY A 98 -3.66 -11.86 -4.24
N ALA A 99 -3.21 -10.99 -5.14
CA ALA A 99 -1.90 -10.34 -5.08
C ALA A 99 -1.79 -9.27 -3.98
N CYS A 100 -2.92 -8.80 -3.45
CA CYS A 100 -2.96 -7.80 -2.40
C CYS A 100 -4.20 -7.93 -1.53
N ARG A 101 -4.13 -7.32 -0.36
CA ARG A 101 -5.26 -7.16 0.57
C ARG A 101 -5.60 -5.70 0.83
N VAL A 102 -4.81 -4.78 0.25
CA VAL A 102 -5.01 -3.33 0.30
C VAL A 102 -4.63 -2.74 -1.05
N ILE A 103 -5.29 -1.67 -1.47
CA ILE A 103 -4.93 -0.93 -2.69
C ILE A 103 -4.75 0.55 -2.34
N ASN A 104 -3.63 1.11 -2.81
CA ASN A 104 -3.38 2.55 -2.79
C ASN A 104 -3.94 3.17 -4.07
N ILE A 105 -4.86 4.13 -3.93
CA ILE A 105 -5.43 4.88 -5.05
C ILE A 105 -4.80 6.27 -5.10
N LYS A 106 -4.08 6.55 -6.19
CA LYS A 106 -3.53 7.87 -6.49
C LYS A 106 -4.17 8.39 -7.78
N PRO A 107 -5.05 9.41 -7.73
CA PRO A 107 -5.75 9.91 -8.92
C PRO A 107 -4.81 10.27 -10.08
N GLY A 108 -3.65 10.84 -9.77
CA GLY A 108 -2.65 11.17 -10.78
C GLY A 108 -2.06 9.96 -11.52
N ARG A 109 -1.99 8.80 -10.85
CA ARG A 109 -1.50 7.56 -11.44
C ARG A 109 -2.57 6.82 -12.24
N VAL A 110 -3.79 6.76 -11.73
CA VAL A 110 -4.85 5.92 -12.33
C VAL A 110 -5.67 6.64 -13.40
N GLY A 111 -5.37 7.92 -13.72
CA GLY A 111 -6.03 8.66 -14.78
C GLY A 111 -7.19 9.55 -14.34
N GLY A 112 -7.21 9.95 -13.06
CA GLY A 112 -8.13 10.95 -12.52
C GLY A 112 -9.31 10.38 -11.74
N HIS A 113 -10.27 11.25 -11.37
CA HIS A 113 -11.36 10.92 -10.46
C HIS A 113 -12.27 9.78 -10.95
N ALA A 114 -12.65 9.78 -12.22
CA ALA A 114 -13.56 8.78 -12.75
C ALA A 114 -13.00 7.36 -12.61
N GLU A 115 -11.71 7.18 -12.93
CA GLU A 115 -11.05 5.89 -12.77
C GLU A 115 -10.83 5.55 -11.29
N SER A 116 -10.49 6.54 -10.45
CA SER A 116 -10.36 6.35 -9.01
C SER A 116 -11.66 5.85 -8.36
N VAL A 117 -12.81 6.40 -8.75
CA VAL A 117 -14.13 5.95 -8.26
C VAL A 117 -14.44 4.53 -8.72
N ARG A 118 -14.19 4.21 -10.00
CA ARG A 118 -14.39 2.83 -10.51
C ARG A 118 -13.51 1.82 -9.77
N LEU A 119 -12.27 2.20 -9.49
CA LEU A 119 -11.32 1.36 -8.76
C LEU A 119 -11.77 1.18 -7.30
N HIS A 120 -12.19 2.27 -6.63
CA HIS A 120 -12.79 2.24 -5.31
C HIS A 120 -13.99 1.28 -5.26
N ASP A 121 -14.93 1.40 -6.21
CA ASP A 121 -16.14 0.58 -6.25
C ASP A 121 -15.81 -0.90 -6.49
N LEU A 122 -14.87 -1.19 -7.38
CA LEU A 122 -14.37 -2.55 -7.60
C LEU A 122 -13.79 -3.13 -6.31
N ALA A 123 -12.89 -2.41 -5.64
CA ALA A 123 -12.27 -2.86 -4.39
C ALA A 123 -13.33 -3.07 -3.29
N ALA A 124 -14.33 -2.18 -3.19
CA ALA A 124 -15.41 -2.28 -2.23
C ALA A 124 -16.25 -3.55 -2.42
N VAL A 125 -16.60 -3.91 -3.67
CA VAL A 125 -17.32 -5.15 -4.00
C VAL A 125 -16.55 -6.39 -3.51
N HIS A 126 -15.23 -6.36 -3.62
CA HIS A 126 -14.36 -7.44 -3.17
C HIS A 126 -13.91 -7.34 -1.71
N ARG A 127 -14.39 -6.33 -0.96
CA ARG A 127 -14.04 -6.07 0.45
C ARG A 127 -12.55 -5.83 0.68
N ILE A 128 -11.88 -5.26 -0.31
CA ILE A 128 -10.49 -4.83 -0.20
C ILE A 128 -10.49 -3.36 0.20
N PRO A 129 -9.97 -3.01 1.38
CA PRO A 129 -9.86 -1.63 1.82
C PRO A 129 -8.94 -0.86 0.89
N VAL A 130 -9.25 0.41 0.72
CA VAL A 130 -8.39 1.32 -0.04
C VAL A 130 -7.95 2.48 0.84
N TRP A 131 -6.83 3.08 0.48
CA TRP A 131 -6.34 4.30 1.06
C TRP A 131 -5.80 5.22 -0.02
N HIS A 132 -5.56 6.46 0.36
CA HIS A 132 -5.06 7.48 -0.53
C HIS A 132 -3.60 7.76 -0.20
N GLY A 133 -2.69 7.39 -1.08
CA GLY A 133 -1.29 7.79 -1.03
C GLY A 133 -1.08 9.15 -1.67
N GLY A 134 -0.23 9.98 -1.06
CA GLY A 134 0.13 11.29 -1.58
C GLY A 134 1.09 11.20 -2.76
N MET A 135 1.07 12.26 -3.54
CA MET A 135 2.09 12.61 -4.53
C MET A 135 2.48 14.06 -4.31
N LEU A 136 3.40 14.61 -5.09
CA LEU A 136 3.77 16.03 -5.02
C LEU A 136 2.70 16.90 -5.71
N GLU A 137 1.48 16.90 -5.16
CA GLU A 137 0.37 17.64 -5.73
C GLU A 137 0.40 19.13 -5.37
N SER A 138 -0.18 19.93 -6.27
CA SER A 138 -0.59 21.31 -5.97
C SER A 138 -1.75 21.33 -4.97
N GLY A 139 -2.09 22.51 -4.44
CA GLY A 139 -3.25 22.66 -3.56
C GLY A 139 -4.57 22.17 -4.17
N ILE A 140 -4.75 22.31 -5.48
CA ILE A 140 -5.92 21.79 -6.20
C ILE A 140 -5.90 20.25 -6.21
N GLY A 141 -4.74 19.63 -6.51
CA GLY A 141 -4.60 18.18 -6.48
C GLY A 141 -4.91 17.61 -5.11
N ARG A 142 -4.38 18.21 -4.03
CA ARG A 142 -4.70 17.81 -2.64
C ARG A 142 -6.17 17.92 -2.31
N ALA A 143 -6.84 19.00 -2.74
CA ALA A 143 -8.28 19.14 -2.55
C ALA A 143 -9.04 18.00 -3.21
N HIS A 144 -8.64 17.58 -4.42
CA HIS A 144 -9.19 16.41 -5.10
C HIS A 144 -8.98 15.14 -4.29
N ASN A 145 -7.80 14.93 -3.75
CA ASN A 145 -7.46 13.77 -2.94
C ASN A 145 -8.31 13.70 -1.66
N ILE A 146 -8.45 14.82 -0.97
CA ILE A 146 -9.29 14.93 0.22
C ILE A 146 -10.75 14.59 -0.10
N HIS A 147 -11.30 15.13 -1.18
CA HIS A 147 -12.67 14.81 -1.58
C HIS A 147 -12.85 13.35 -1.94
N LEU A 148 -11.91 12.75 -2.67
CA LEU A 148 -11.94 11.33 -3.00
C LEU A 148 -11.92 10.45 -1.75
N SER A 149 -11.10 10.81 -0.75
CA SER A 149 -10.97 10.08 0.51
C SER A 149 -12.24 10.08 1.38
N THR A 150 -13.28 10.84 1.01
CA THR A 150 -14.59 10.78 1.68
C THR A 150 -15.46 9.61 1.25
N LEU A 151 -15.07 8.86 0.23
CA LEU A 151 -15.79 7.66 -0.20
C LEU A 151 -15.65 6.54 0.84
N PRO A 152 -16.70 5.74 1.08
CA PRO A 152 -16.77 4.84 2.25
C PRO A 152 -15.64 3.81 2.37
N ASN A 153 -15.12 3.31 1.23
CA ASN A 153 -14.10 2.27 1.26
C ASN A 153 -12.67 2.80 1.48
N PHE A 154 -12.48 4.13 1.50
CA PHE A 154 -11.25 4.76 2.01
C PHE A 154 -11.22 4.66 3.54
N SER A 155 -11.02 3.45 4.03
CA SER A 155 -11.13 3.11 5.45
C SER A 155 -9.81 3.18 6.21
N LEU A 156 -8.70 3.33 5.49
CA LEU A 156 -7.38 3.48 6.08
C LEU A 156 -6.94 4.96 6.05
N PRO A 157 -6.08 5.38 6.98
CA PRO A 157 -5.58 6.76 7.00
C PRO A 157 -4.86 7.11 5.71
N GLY A 158 -5.19 8.25 5.11
CA GLY A 158 -4.55 8.75 3.89
C GLY A 158 -3.26 9.51 4.17
N ASP A 159 -2.37 9.51 3.18
CA ASP A 159 -1.17 10.34 3.15
C ASP A 159 -1.40 11.51 2.18
N VAL A 160 -2.00 12.59 2.68
CA VAL A 160 -2.17 13.82 1.93
C VAL A 160 -1.15 14.82 2.43
N ALA A 161 -0.16 15.12 1.57
CA ALA A 161 0.94 16.01 1.92
C ALA A 161 0.46 17.34 2.52
N ALA A 162 1.16 17.83 3.54
CA ALA A 162 0.96 19.16 4.07
C ALA A 162 1.26 20.24 3.01
N SER A 163 0.59 21.37 3.13
CA SER A 163 0.82 22.55 2.26
C SER A 163 2.11 23.26 2.62
#